data_9876cd7b4d763b1ef50f9d29a648a56e
#
_entry.id   9876cd7b4d763b1ef50f9d29a648a56e
#
_cell.length_a   1.000
_cell.length_b   1.000
_cell.length_c   1.000
_cell.angle_alpha   90.00
_cell.angle_beta   90.00
_cell.angle_gamma   90.00
#
_symmetry.space_group_name_H-M   'P 1'
#
loop_
_entity.id
_entity.type
_entity.pdbx_description
1 polymer ?
#
loop_
_entity_poly.entity_id
_entity_poly.type
_entity_poly.pdbx_seq_one_letter_code
_entity_poly.pdbx_strand_id
1 'polypeptide(L)'
;MNFWLQEQAQSNGNRLAIVTNQLSLTYEELYHRAKAIAQYLTSLNQKRIGLYISNDIDSVVLIHACWLAHIEIAMINTRLTRHEMINQMNSVDITTIVHTLPLELEGFNLYHFNDLTQLDKCDVSSYKFNLESIASIMFTSGTTGPQKAVPQTFNNHLASAIGCKHSLGFEQDTVWLSVLPIYHISGLSVILRAVIEGFTVRLVKKFQTDDMLTQIKTYPITHMSLVPQTLKWLMDAGLTQPFSLEKILLGGAKLSPQLIEQALTYRLPVYNSFGMTETCSQFLTASPQMLKERFDTVGKPSENVEVKIKNPNVYGHGELLIKGENVMNGYLYPKDLKDTFDNDGFFQTGDIAEIDDEGYVMIYDRRKDLIISGGENIYPYQIETIAKDFEGIEDAVCVGISDDTWGQVPILYYVTNQDINRNELIEHFENHVARYKIPKKYYQMESLPYTSTGKLQRKKVKSEDLNEGKNNES
;
A
#
# COMPACT_ATOMS: atom_id res chain seq x y z
N MET A 1 2.91 -26.52 14.61
CA MET A 1 1.98 -25.40 14.77
C MET A 1 0.84 -25.62 13.82
N ASN A 2 -0.39 -25.38 14.25
CA ASN A 2 -1.54 -25.36 13.36
C ASN A 2 -1.55 -24.04 12.57
N PHE A 3 -2.28 -24.02 11.46
CA PHE A 3 -2.52 -22.76 10.73
C PHE A 3 -3.42 -21.83 11.57
N TRP A 4 -3.16 -20.54 11.59
CA TRP A 4 -3.84 -19.55 12.43
C TRP A 4 -5.38 -19.61 12.34
N LEU A 5 -5.94 -19.77 11.13
CA LEU A 5 -7.39 -19.91 10.97
C LEU A 5 -7.92 -21.15 11.68
N GLN A 6 -7.18 -22.27 11.68
CA GLN A 6 -7.56 -23.49 12.41
C GLN A 6 -7.52 -23.27 13.92
N GLU A 7 -6.52 -22.55 14.42
CA GLU A 7 -6.40 -22.17 15.84
C GLU A 7 -7.55 -21.27 16.27
N GLN A 8 -7.91 -20.27 15.45
CA GLN A 8 -9.07 -19.40 15.73
C GLN A 8 -10.39 -20.17 15.70
N ALA A 9 -10.58 -21.08 14.73
CA ALA A 9 -11.79 -21.92 14.69
C ALA A 9 -11.95 -22.79 15.93
N GLN A 10 -10.85 -23.26 16.53
CA GLN A 10 -10.85 -24.09 17.74
C GLN A 10 -11.07 -23.27 19.03
N SER A 11 -10.45 -22.08 19.13
CA SER A 11 -10.47 -21.27 20.35
C SER A 11 -11.56 -20.19 20.37
N ASN A 12 -11.93 -19.65 19.20
CA ASN A 12 -12.86 -18.54 19.01
C ASN A 12 -13.92 -18.83 17.93
N GLY A 13 -14.29 -20.10 17.72
CA GLY A 13 -15.08 -20.57 16.58
C GLY A 13 -16.37 -19.77 16.33
N ASN A 14 -17.09 -19.40 17.38
CA ASN A 14 -18.35 -18.65 17.28
C ASN A 14 -18.18 -17.13 17.05
N ARG A 15 -16.96 -16.61 17.10
CA ARG A 15 -16.70 -15.19 16.85
C ARG A 15 -16.80 -14.89 15.37
N LEU A 16 -17.35 -13.72 15.02
CA LEU A 16 -17.38 -13.25 13.64
C LEU A 16 -15.95 -12.99 13.12
N ALA A 17 -15.60 -13.64 12.03
CA ALA A 17 -14.34 -13.44 11.33
C ALA A 17 -14.47 -12.37 10.23
N ILE A 18 -15.45 -12.55 9.33
CA ILE A 18 -15.69 -11.66 8.18
C ILE A 18 -17.15 -11.27 8.15
N VAL A 19 -17.43 -9.98 7.98
CA VAL A 19 -18.77 -9.40 7.85
C VAL A 19 -18.84 -8.52 6.62
N THR A 20 -19.86 -8.71 5.82
CA THR A 20 -20.25 -7.83 4.71
C THR A 20 -21.68 -7.33 4.92
N ASN A 21 -22.21 -6.52 4.01
CA ASN A 21 -23.62 -6.10 4.07
C ASN A 21 -24.60 -7.25 3.78
N GLN A 22 -24.14 -8.36 3.18
CA GLN A 22 -25.00 -9.47 2.73
C GLN A 22 -24.83 -10.74 3.55
N LEU A 23 -23.62 -11.01 4.00
CA LEU A 23 -23.26 -12.27 4.63
C LEU A 23 -22.20 -12.02 5.71
N SER A 24 -22.23 -12.84 6.75
CA SER A 24 -21.17 -12.93 7.76
C SER A 24 -20.74 -14.38 7.94
N LEU A 25 -19.48 -14.60 8.30
CA LEU A 25 -18.93 -15.88 8.69
C LEU A 25 -18.25 -15.77 10.03
N THR A 26 -18.49 -16.75 10.88
CA THR A 26 -17.69 -16.99 12.08
C THR A 26 -16.33 -17.61 11.70
N TYR A 27 -15.39 -17.68 12.65
CA TYR A 27 -14.09 -18.35 12.42
C TYR A 27 -14.26 -19.84 12.10
N GLU A 28 -15.20 -20.51 12.74
CA GLU A 28 -15.51 -21.91 12.48
C GLU A 28 -16.08 -22.11 11.06
N GLU A 29 -17.05 -21.28 10.67
CA GLU A 29 -17.64 -21.33 9.32
C GLU A 29 -16.62 -21.00 8.23
N LEU A 30 -15.77 -19.98 8.44
CA LEU A 30 -14.70 -19.63 7.51
C LEU A 30 -13.71 -20.79 7.35
N TYR A 31 -13.29 -21.40 8.46
CA TYR A 31 -12.39 -22.56 8.43
C TYR A 31 -12.99 -23.74 7.68
N HIS A 32 -14.25 -24.10 7.96
CA HIS A 32 -14.91 -25.23 7.29
C HIS A 32 -15.08 -24.98 5.79
N ARG A 33 -15.48 -23.79 5.38
CA ARG A 33 -15.57 -23.43 3.97
C ARG A 33 -14.21 -23.46 3.28
N ALA A 34 -13.18 -22.86 3.88
CA ALA A 34 -11.83 -22.84 3.35
C ALA A 34 -11.25 -24.28 3.24
N LYS A 35 -11.46 -25.13 4.25
CA LYS A 35 -11.02 -26.52 4.24
C LYS A 35 -11.72 -27.33 3.13
N ALA A 36 -13.01 -27.13 2.92
CA ALA A 36 -13.74 -27.80 1.86
C ALA A 36 -13.19 -27.43 0.46
N ILE A 37 -12.89 -26.14 0.23
CA ILE A 37 -12.28 -25.67 -1.02
C ILE A 37 -10.83 -26.17 -1.16
N ALA A 38 -10.06 -26.18 -0.06
CA ALA A 38 -8.69 -26.68 -0.06
C ALA A 38 -8.58 -28.13 -0.56
N GLN A 39 -9.57 -28.99 -0.26
CA GLN A 39 -9.61 -30.36 -0.75
C GLN A 39 -9.66 -30.45 -2.28
N TYR A 40 -10.33 -29.53 -2.96
CA TYR A 40 -10.35 -29.45 -4.42
C TYR A 40 -9.06 -28.83 -4.98
N LEU A 41 -8.56 -27.76 -4.35
CA LEU A 41 -7.31 -27.10 -4.77
C LEU A 41 -6.12 -28.06 -4.71
N THR A 42 -6.08 -28.98 -3.75
CA THR A 42 -5.02 -29.99 -3.62
C THR A 42 -4.93 -30.87 -4.86
N SER A 43 -6.05 -31.17 -5.57
CA SER A 43 -6.05 -31.97 -6.78
C SER A 43 -5.37 -31.29 -7.97
N LEU A 44 -5.24 -29.96 -7.95
CA LEU A 44 -4.53 -29.21 -9.00
C LEU A 44 -3.03 -29.50 -9.02
N ASN A 45 -2.47 -30.04 -7.93
CA ASN A 45 -1.06 -30.36 -7.78
C ASN A 45 -0.13 -29.19 -8.17
N GLN A 46 -0.50 -27.98 -7.77
CA GLN A 46 0.24 -26.75 -8.04
C GLN A 46 0.92 -26.27 -6.78
N LYS A 47 2.22 -25.94 -6.86
CA LYS A 47 2.94 -25.28 -5.77
C LYS A 47 2.46 -23.85 -5.60
N ARG A 48 2.08 -23.20 -6.69
CA ARG A 48 1.77 -21.77 -6.78
C ARG A 48 0.65 -21.52 -7.77
N ILE A 49 -0.29 -20.65 -7.41
CA ILE A 49 -1.38 -20.22 -8.28
C ILE A 49 -1.54 -18.69 -8.27
N GLY A 50 -2.08 -18.15 -9.38
CA GLY A 50 -2.52 -16.76 -9.45
C GLY A 50 -3.94 -16.61 -8.88
N LEU A 51 -4.19 -15.50 -8.17
CA LEU A 51 -5.53 -15.15 -7.69
C LEU A 51 -6.00 -13.85 -8.33
N TYR A 52 -7.08 -13.89 -9.10
CA TYR A 52 -7.75 -12.72 -9.66
C TYR A 52 -9.08 -12.52 -8.94
N ILE A 53 -9.05 -11.69 -7.89
CA ILE A 53 -10.06 -11.62 -6.84
C ILE A 53 -10.46 -10.19 -6.48
N SER A 54 -11.57 -10.04 -5.77
CA SER A 54 -12.05 -8.77 -5.21
C SER A 54 -12.27 -8.84 -3.70
N ASN A 55 -12.70 -7.73 -3.09
CA ASN A 55 -13.05 -7.68 -1.67
C ASN A 55 -14.42 -8.33 -1.43
N ASP A 56 -14.47 -9.66 -1.40
CA ASP A 56 -15.67 -10.44 -1.10
C ASP A 56 -15.33 -11.67 -0.25
N ILE A 57 -16.35 -12.32 0.27
CA ILE A 57 -16.19 -13.48 1.16
C ILE A 57 -15.56 -14.67 0.42
N ASP A 58 -15.95 -14.93 -0.81
CA ASP A 58 -15.43 -16.06 -1.59
C ASP A 58 -13.93 -15.91 -1.83
N SER A 59 -13.46 -14.68 -2.06
CA SER A 59 -12.03 -14.35 -2.17
C SER A 59 -11.27 -14.60 -0.87
N VAL A 60 -11.84 -14.26 0.29
CA VAL A 60 -11.23 -14.54 1.59
C VAL A 60 -11.19 -16.04 1.87
N VAL A 61 -12.28 -16.76 1.59
CA VAL A 61 -12.33 -18.22 1.67
C VAL A 61 -11.27 -18.86 0.78
N LEU A 62 -11.13 -18.40 -0.48
CA LEU A 62 -10.16 -18.89 -1.44
C LEU A 62 -8.71 -18.68 -0.96
N ILE A 63 -8.38 -17.50 -0.44
CA ILE A 63 -7.06 -17.21 0.13
C ILE A 63 -6.71 -18.22 1.23
N HIS A 64 -7.60 -18.41 2.20
CA HIS A 64 -7.36 -19.38 3.29
C HIS A 64 -7.34 -20.81 2.81
N ALA A 65 -8.15 -21.15 1.81
CA ALA A 65 -8.16 -22.49 1.20
C ALA A 65 -6.81 -22.82 0.52
N CYS A 66 -6.22 -21.86 -0.20
CA CYS A 66 -4.88 -22.01 -0.77
C CYS A 66 -3.83 -22.27 0.30
N TRP A 67 -3.84 -21.52 1.39
CA TRP A 67 -2.91 -21.69 2.50
C TRP A 67 -3.09 -23.04 3.21
N LEU A 68 -4.33 -23.50 3.41
CA LEU A 68 -4.62 -24.83 3.94
C LEU A 68 -4.17 -25.95 2.98
N ALA A 69 -4.20 -25.71 1.67
CA ALA A 69 -3.70 -26.63 0.64
C ALA A 69 -2.18 -26.48 0.39
N HIS A 70 -1.47 -25.67 1.18
CA HIS A 70 -0.02 -25.37 1.05
C HIS A 70 0.37 -24.77 -0.30
N ILE A 71 -0.51 -23.97 -0.89
CA ILE A 71 -0.31 -23.31 -2.18
C ILE A 71 0.13 -21.86 -1.92
N GLU A 72 1.24 -21.46 -2.53
CA GLU A 72 1.69 -20.08 -2.60
C GLU A 72 0.76 -19.27 -3.51
N ILE A 73 0.29 -18.11 -3.07
CA ILE A 73 -0.63 -17.30 -3.86
C ILE A 73 0.05 -16.08 -4.48
N ALA A 74 -0.12 -15.87 -5.78
CA ALA A 74 0.31 -14.66 -6.47
C ALA A 74 -0.90 -13.77 -6.72
N MET A 75 -0.87 -12.57 -6.15
CA MET A 75 -1.99 -11.63 -6.21
C MET A 75 -1.99 -10.83 -7.50
N ILE A 76 -3.07 -10.89 -8.26
CA ILE A 76 -3.23 -10.20 -9.53
C ILE A 76 -4.03 -8.91 -9.30
N ASN A 77 -3.44 -7.78 -9.65
CA ASN A 77 -4.15 -6.51 -9.63
C ASN A 77 -5.20 -6.49 -10.76
N THR A 78 -6.46 -6.32 -10.40
CA THR A 78 -7.61 -6.38 -11.33
C THR A 78 -7.68 -5.23 -12.35
N ARG A 79 -6.78 -4.25 -12.25
CA ARG A 79 -6.70 -3.11 -13.17
C ARG A 79 -5.59 -3.26 -14.23
N LEU A 80 -4.85 -4.36 -14.20
CA LEU A 80 -3.81 -4.63 -15.18
C LEU A 80 -4.42 -4.97 -16.55
N THR A 81 -3.68 -4.64 -17.59
CA THR A 81 -3.97 -5.14 -18.94
C THR A 81 -3.68 -6.65 -19.01
N ARG A 82 -4.27 -7.33 -19.99
CA ARG A 82 -4.00 -8.77 -20.23
C ARG A 82 -2.51 -9.05 -20.39
N HIS A 83 -1.80 -8.20 -21.12
CA HIS A 83 -0.36 -8.33 -21.34
C HIS A 83 0.46 -8.22 -20.04
N GLU A 84 0.12 -7.27 -19.18
CA GLU A 84 0.78 -7.12 -17.87
C GLU A 84 0.52 -8.32 -16.96
N MET A 85 -0.72 -8.83 -16.93
CA MET A 85 -1.07 -10.04 -16.17
C MET A 85 -0.28 -11.26 -16.65
N ILE A 86 -0.19 -11.49 -17.95
CA ILE A 86 0.58 -12.59 -18.56
C ILE A 86 2.05 -12.47 -18.15
N ASN A 87 2.64 -11.29 -18.28
CA ASN A 87 4.03 -11.06 -17.92
C ASN A 87 4.30 -11.30 -16.42
N GLN A 88 3.40 -10.85 -15.55
CA GLN A 88 3.52 -11.11 -14.11
C GLN A 88 3.47 -12.60 -13.79
N MET A 89 2.49 -13.30 -14.29
CA MET A 89 2.30 -14.72 -14.00
C MET A 89 3.45 -15.57 -14.54
N ASN A 90 3.90 -15.28 -15.75
CA ASN A 90 5.04 -15.97 -16.36
C ASN A 90 6.36 -15.70 -15.60
N SER A 91 6.53 -14.49 -15.04
CA SER A 91 7.76 -14.13 -14.30
C SER A 91 7.97 -14.96 -13.03
N VAL A 92 6.93 -15.62 -12.52
CA VAL A 92 6.96 -16.47 -11.32
C VAL A 92 6.44 -17.89 -11.57
N ASP A 93 6.49 -18.34 -12.83
CA ASP A 93 6.18 -19.70 -13.26
C ASP A 93 4.74 -20.17 -12.91
N ILE A 94 3.77 -19.27 -12.98
CA ILE A 94 2.36 -19.59 -12.77
C ILE A 94 1.72 -20.05 -14.08
N THR A 95 1.02 -21.18 -14.03
CA THR A 95 0.25 -21.75 -15.15
C THR A 95 -1.25 -21.85 -14.85
N THR A 96 -1.63 -21.68 -13.58
CA THR A 96 -3.01 -21.84 -13.10
C THR A 96 -3.46 -20.59 -12.35
N ILE A 97 -4.64 -20.09 -12.68
CA ILE A 97 -5.27 -18.94 -12.04
C ILE A 97 -6.66 -19.34 -11.56
N VAL A 98 -6.95 -19.03 -10.30
CA VAL A 98 -8.30 -19.12 -9.73
C VAL A 98 -8.88 -17.72 -9.58
N HIS A 99 -10.14 -17.53 -9.94
CA HIS A 99 -10.75 -16.22 -10.00
C HIS A 99 -12.18 -16.19 -9.43
N THR A 100 -12.53 -15.08 -8.76
CA THR A 100 -13.89 -14.77 -8.30
C THR A 100 -14.58 -13.75 -9.21
N LEU A 101 -13.82 -13.04 -10.03
CA LEU A 101 -14.29 -12.10 -11.04
C LEU A 101 -14.21 -12.72 -12.44
N PRO A 102 -15.02 -12.30 -13.41
CA PRO A 102 -14.89 -12.74 -14.79
C PRO A 102 -13.46 -12.49 -15.32
N LEU A 103 -12.84 -13.53 -15.88
CA LEU A 103 -11.49 -13.48 -16.44
C LEU A 103 -11.42 -14.32 -17.70
N GLU A 104 -10.84 -13.72 -18.75
CA GLU A 104 -10.44 -14.39 -19.97
C GLU A 104 -8.96 -14.08 -20.20
N LEU A 105 -8.10 -15.11 -20.12
CA LEU A 105 -6.65 -14.97 -20.27
C LEU A 105 -6.10 -16.23 -20.94
N GLU A 106 -5.53 -16.07 -22.11
CA GLU A 106 -4.95 -17.18 -22.88
C GLU A 106 -3.61 -17.66 -22.28
N GLY A 107 -3.33 -18.94 -22.42
CA GLY A 107 -2.08 -19.55 -21.95
C GLY A 107 -2.09 -20.00 -20.49
N PHE A 108 -3.22 -19.91 -19.80
CA PHE A 108 -3.39 -20.32 -18.39
C PHE A 108 -4.57 -21.27 -18.22
N ASN A 109 -4.48 -22.14 -17.24
CA ASN A 109 -5.60 -22.92 -16.75
C ASN A 109 -6.44 -22.02 -15.83
N LEU A 110 -7.64 -21.65 -16.24
CA LEU A 110 -8.52 -20.75 -15.49
C LEU A 110 -9.61 -21.57 -14.80
N TYR A 111 -9.79 -21.33 -13.50
CA TYR A 111 -10.85 -21.93 -12.71
C TYR A 111 -11.65 -20.82 -12.02
N HIS A 112 -12.95 -20.73 -12.30
CA HIS A 112 -13.82 -19.88 -11.49
C HIS A 112 -14.04 -20.53 -10.12
N PHE A 113 -14.10 -19.72 -9.06
CA PHE A 113 -14.26 -20.22 -7.67
C PHE A 113 -15.42 -21.22 -7.52
N ASN A 114 -16.56 -20.94 -8.15
CA ASN A 114 -17.75 -21.81 -8.09
C ASN A 114 -17.56 -23.17 -8.78
N ASP A 115 -16.62 -23.25 -9.74
CA ASP A 115 -16.36 -24.46 -10.50
C ASP A 115 -15.35 -25.38 -9.83
N LEU A 116 -14.68 -24.93 -8.76
CA LEU A 116 -13.71 -25.73 -8.02
C LEU A 116 -14.32 -27.02 -7.48
N THR A 117 -15.59 -27.01 -7.12
CA THR A 117 -16.32 -28.20 -6.64
C THR A 117 -16.51 -29.29 -7.69
N GLN A 118 -16.20 -29.03 -8.96
CA GLN A 118 -16.22 -30.01 -10.06
C GLN A 118 -14.90 -30.79 -10.16
N LEU A 119 -13.85 -30.34 -9.43
CA LEU A 119 -12.57 -31.05 -9.38
C LEU A 119 -12.64 -32.27 -8.47
N ASP A 120 -11.67 -33.16 -8.61
CA ASP A 120 -11.50 -34.28 -7.69
C ASP A 120 -11.21 -33.80 -6.27
N LYS A 121 -11.78 -34.50 -5.30
CA LYS A 121 -11.61 -34.20 -3.89
C LYS A 121 -10.45 -34.99 -3.31
N CYS A 122 -9.42 -34.30 -2.84
CA CYS A 122 -8.28 -34.92 -2.19
C CYS A 122 -8.23 -34.55 -0.69
N ASP A 123 -7.69 -35.42 0.12
CA ASP A 123 -7.46 -35.07 1.52
C ASP A 123 -6.41 -33.99 1.65
N VAL A 124 -6.73 -32.99 2.43
CA VAL A 124 -5.75 -31.97 2.82
C VAL A 124 -4.75 -32.66 3.75
N SER A 125 -3.51 -32.81 3.27
CA SER A 125 -2.47 -33.48 4.04
C SER A 125 -2.23 -32.75 5.38
N SER A 126 -1.96 -33.53 6.43
CA SER A 126 -1.65 -33.05 7.79
C SER A 126 -0.23 -32.46 7.88
N TYR A 127 0.20 -31.69 6.89
CA TYR A 127 1.49 -30.98 6.94
C TYR A 127 1.49 -29.97 8.08
N LYS A 128 2.57 -29.95 8.83
CA LYS A 128 2.79 -28.91 9.84
C LYS A 128 2.93 -27.57 9.11
N PHE A 129 2.18 -26.59 9.55
CA PHE A 129 2.30 -25.22 9.10
C PHE A 129 3.72 -24.69 9.32
N ASN A 130 4.33 -24.16 8.25
CA ASN A 130 5.71 -23.67 8.26
C ASN A 130 5.71 -22.16 8.00
N LEU A 131 6.21 -21.39 8.97
CA LEU A 131 6.29 -19.94 8.89
C LEU A 131 7.20 -19.44 7.78
N GLU A 132 8.21 -20.22 7.38
CA GLU A 132 9.13 -19.86 6.31
C GLU A 132 8.58 -20.11 4.89
N SER A 133 7.41 -20.73 4.78
CA SER A 133 6.73 -20.89 3.49
C SER A 133 6.21 -19.55 2.98
N ILE A 134 6.26 -19.37 1.65
CA ILE A 134 5.70 -18.18 1.01
C ILE A 134 4.18 -18.22 1.15
N ALA A 135 3.62 -17.20 1.80
CA ALA A 135 2.19 -16.99 1.95
C ALA A 135 1.63 -16.27 0.74
N SER A 136 2.30 -15.22 0.28
CA SER A 136 1.86 -14.39 -0.84
C SER A 136 3.02 -13.89 -1.70
N ILE A 137 2.73 -13.64 -2.97
CA ILE A 137 3.61 -12.98 -3.92
C ILE A 137 2.86 -11.76 -4.43
N MET A 138 3.44 -10.60 -4.18
CA MET A 138 2.89 -9.31 -4.61
C MET A 138 3.78 -8.70 -5.68
N PHE A 139 3.17 -8.01 -6.63
CA PHE A 139 3.93 -7.34 -7.68
C PHE A 139 3.97 -5.84 -7.41
N THR A 140 5.18 -5.28 -7.42
CA THR A 140 5.36 -3.84 -7.35
C THR A 140 5.49 -3.28 -8.76
N SER A 141 4.81 -2.18 -9.03
CA SER A 141 5.03 -1.42 -10.25
C SER A 141 6.43 -0.80 -10.19
N GLY A 142 7.38 -1.45 -10.82
CA GLY A 142 8.69 -0.86 -11.03
C GLY A 142 8.53 0.46 -11.80
N THR A 143 8.68 1.59 -11.14
CA THR A 143 8.53 2.90 -11.80
C THR A 143 9.69 3.17 -12.79
N THR A 144 10.73 2.31 -12.83
CA THR A 144 11.92 2.49 -13.68
C THR A 144 12.47 1.19 -14.30
N GLY A 145 11.80 0.05 -14.12
CA GLY A 145 12.30 -1.24 -14.59
C GLY A 145 11.17 -2.27 -14.70
N PRO A 146 11.48 -3.54 -15.01
CA PRO A 146 10.50 -4.60 -15.00
C PRO A 146 9.83 -4.68 -13.63
N GLN A 147 8.57 -5.11 -13.62
CA GLN A 147 7.83 -5.36 -12.39
C GLN A 147 8.60 -6.34 -11.51
N LYS A 148 8.59 -6.09 -10.20
CA LYS A 148 9.27 -6.94 -9.24
C LYS A 148 8.27 -7.83 -8.52
N ALA A 149 8.57 -9.13 -8.43
CA ALA A 149 7.79 -10.09 -7.66
C ALA A 149 8.36 -10.22 -6.25
N VAL A 150 7.59 -9.81 -5.27
CA VAL A 150 7.94 -9.79 -3.84
C VAL A 150 7.32 -11.00 -3.16
N PRO A 151 8.12 -12.01 -2.77
CA PRO A 151 7.62 -13.11 -1.95
C PRO A 151 7.53 -12.65 -0.49
N GLN A 152 6.46 -13.01 0.17
CA GLN A 152 6.21 -12.71 1.56
C GLN A 152 5.91 -14.02 2.28
N THR A 153 6.74 -14.41 3.25
CA THR A 153 6.53 -15.62 4.06
C THR A 153 5.47 -15.37 5.12
N PHE A 154 4.94 -16.45 5.69
CA PHE A 154 4.06 -16.33 6.86
C PHE A 154 4.79 -15.64 8.03
N ASN A 155 6.10 -15.88 8.20
CA ASN A 155 6.90 -15.20 9.23
C ASN A 155 7.00 -13.69 8.98
N ASN A 156 7.21 -13.26 7.72
CA ASN A 156 7.20 -11.83 7.40
C ASN A 156 5.86 -11.18 7.76
N HIS A 157 4.74 -11.84 7.47
CA HIS A 157 3.41 -11.35 7.82
C HIS A 157 3.17 -11.34 9.33
N LEU A 158 3.62 -12.37 10.05
CA LEU A 158 3.51 -12.43 11.51
C LEU A 158 4.30 -11.29 12.16
N ALA A 159 5.55 -11.09 11.76
CA ALA A 159 6.39 -10.00 12.27
C ALA A 159 5.77 -8.62 11.98
N SER A 160 5.21 -8.42 10.77
CA SER A 160 4.46 -7.21 10.41
C SER A 160 3.21 -7.02 11.27
N ALA A 161 2.46 -8.09 11.57
CA ALA A 161 1.28 -8.03 12.43
C ALA A 161 1.66 -7.64 13.87
N ILE A 162 2.72 -8.22 14.43
CA ILE A 162 3.25 -7.91 15.76
C ILE A 162 3.65 -6.43 15.85
N GLY A 163 4.46 -5.94 14.90
CA GLY A 163 4.88 -4.54 14.86
C GLY A 163 3.72 -3.57 14.70
N CYS A 164 2.71 -3.94 13.90
CA CYS A 164 1.49 -3.15 13.75
C CYS A 164 0.67 -3.14 15.04
N LYS A 165 0.56 -4.27 15.75
CA LYS A 165 -0.15 -4.36 17.03
C LYS A 165 0.47 -3.47 18.09
N HIS A 166 1.80 -3.42 18.20
CA HIS A 166 2.50 -2.55 19.14
C HIS A 166 2.24 -1.06 18.87
N SER A 167 2.22 -0.65 17.59
CA SER A 167 2.07 0.75 17.22
C SER A 167 0.63 1.24 17.16
N LEU A 168 -0.30 0.39 16.75
CA LEU A 168 -1.70 0.76 16.52
C LEU A 168 -2.63 0.26 17.66
N GLY A 169 -2.33 -0.89 18.22
CA GLY A 169 -3.16 -1.57 19.23
C GLY A 169 -4.45 -2.13 18.63
N PHE A 170 -4.59 -3.44 18.58
CA PHE A 170 -5.83 -4.13 18.22
C PHE A 170 -5.92 -5.45 18.97
N GLU A 171 -7.12 -5.82 19.36
CA GLU A 171 -7.43 -6.98 20.18
C GLU A 171 -8.61 -7.74 19.56
N GLN A 172 -9.05 -8.78 20.25
CA GLN A 172 -10.16 -9.62 19.77
C GLN A 172 -11.48 -8.86 19.56
N ASP A 173 -11.77 -7.80 20.32
CA ASP A 173 -12.97 -6.97 20.20
C ASP A 173 -12.89 -5.93 19.08
N THR A 174 -11.76 -5.81 18.41
CA THR A 174 -11.58 -4.94 17.25
C THR A 174 -12.54 -5.30 16.12
N VAL A 175 -13.15 -4.29 15.52
CA VAL A 175 -13.86 -4.38 14.25
C VAL A 175 -13.14 -3.49 13.23
N TRP A 176 -12.44 -4.13 12.30
CA TRP A 176 -11.64 -3.42 11.28
C TRP A 176 -12.40 -3.28 9.97
N LEU A 177 -12.75 -2.04 9.62
CA LEU A 177 -13.36 -1.73 8.31
C LEU A 177 -12.29 -1.77 7.22
N SER A 178 -12.37 -2.78 6.35
CA SER A 178 -11.41 -3.03 5.27
C SER A 178 -12.03 -2.76 3.91
N VAL A 179 -11.54 -1.72 3.23
CA VAL A 179 -11.98 -1.31 1.88
C VAL A 179 -10.81 -1.31 0.88
N LEU A 180 -9.58 -1.32 1.38
CA LEU A 180 -8.40 -1.40 0.52
C LEU A 180 -8.35 -2.77 -0.17
N PRO A 181 -7.94 -2.84 -1.45
CA PRO A 181 -7.97 -4.08 -2.21
C PRO A 181 -7.14 -5.18 -1.56
N ILE A 182 -7.72 -6.37 -1.36
CA ILE A 182 -7.04 -7.51 -0.74
C ILE A 182 -5.97 -8.13 -1.64
N TYR A 183 -5.93 -7.79 -2.92
CA TYR A 183 -4.83 -8.14 -3.82
C TYR A 183 -3.61 -7.20 -3.69
N HIS A 184 -3.67 -6.22 -2.79
CA HIS A 184 -2.53 -5.42 -2.33
C HIS A 184 -2.23 -5.73 -0.87
N ILE A 185 -0.97 -5.51 -0.47
CA ILE A 185 -0.55 -5.79 0.92
C ILE A 185 -1.36 -4.98 1.95
N SER A 186 -1.81 -3.78 1.62
CA SER A 186 -2.64 -2.95 2.49
C SER A 186 -4.00 -3.57 2.85
N GLY A 187 -4.58 -4.36 1.94
CA GLY A 187 -5.81 -5.11 2.20
C GLY A 187 -5.53 -6.50 2.78
N LEU A 188 -4.59 -7.26 2.19
CA LEU A 188 -4.26 -8.62 2.64
C LEU A 188 -3.76 -8.64 4.08
N SER A 189 -2.97 -7.65 4.51
CA SER A 189 -2.44 -7.58 5.86
C SER A 189 -3.54 -7.50 6.94
N VAL A 190 -4.69 -6.90 6.64
CA VAL A 190 -5.83 -6.85 7.57
C VAL A 190 -6.44 -8.24 7.76
N ILE A 191 -6.58 -9.02 6.66
CA ILE A 191 -7.07 -10.41 6.71
C ILE A 191 -6.14 -11.29 7.56
N LEU A 192 -4.81 -11.15 7.37
CA LEU A 192 -3.81 -11.90 8.15
C LEU A 192 -3.81 -11.49 9.62
N ARG A 193 -3.83 -10.21 9.93
CA ARG A 193 -3.92 -9.71 11.30
C ARG A 193 -5.16 -10.24 12.01
N ALA A 194 -6.29 -10.32 11.29
CA ALA A 194 -7.53 -10.84 11.86
C ALA A 194 -7.40 -12.30 12.30
N VAL A 195 -6.82 -13.16 11.47
CA VAL A 195 -6.66 -14.59 11.84
C VAL A 195 -5.55 -14.82 12.88
N ILE A 196 -4.56 -13.93 12.94
CA ILE A 196 -3.53 -13.98 13.98
C ILE A 196 -4.11 -13.62 15.37
N GLU A 197 -4.91 -12.55 15.45
CA GLU A 197 -5.39 -11.99 16.72
C GLU A 197 -6.83 -12.40 17.09
N GLY A 198 -7.65 -12.82 16.12
CA GLY A 198 -9.02 -13.25 16.35
C GLY A 198 -10.05 -12.13 16.35
N PHE A 199 -9.83 -11.02 15.62
CA PHE A 199 -10.78 -9.92 15.51
C PHE A 199 -11.69 -10.01 14.27
N THR A 200 -12.70 -9.15 14.19
CA THR A 200 -13.67 -9.11 13.08
C THR A 200 -13.22 -8.17 11.97
N VAL A 201 -13.21 -8.64 10.72
CA VAL A 201 -13.05 -7.79 9.53
C VAL A 201 -14.42 -7.47 8.95
N ARG A 202 -14.77 -6.17 8.90
CA ARG A 202 -15.90 -5.71 8.10
C ARG A 202 -15.40 -5.33 6.71
N LEU A 203 -15.70 -6.20 5.74
CA LEU A 203 -15.17 -6.13 4.39
C LEU A 203 -16.11 -5.36 3.47
N VAL A 204 -15.61 -4.32 2.81
CA VAL A 204 -16.34 -3.50 1.85
C VAL A 204 -15.76 -3.71 0.45
N LYS A 205 -16.64 -3.99 -0.51
CA LYS A 205 -16.25 -4.35 -1.88
C LYS A 205 -15.53 -3.21 -2.62
N LYS A 206 -16.02 -1.98 -2.46
CA LYS A 206 -15.50 -0.80 -3.15
C LYS A 206 -15.74 0.44 -2.30
N PHE A 207 -14.76 1.34 -2.27
CA PHE A 207 -14.93 2.63 -1.61
C PHE A 207 -16.02 3.45 -2.29
N GLN A 208 -17.01 3.86 -1.52
CA GLN A 208 -18.02 4.86 -1.85
C GLN A 208 -18.26 5.71 -0.60
N THR A 209 -18.11 7.02 -0.71
CA THR A 209 -18.06 7.93 0.45
C THR A 209 -19.29 7.80 1.34
N ASP A 210 -20.51 7.79 0.77
CA ASP A 210 -21.77 7.70 1.51
C ASP A 210 -21.94 6.34 2.21
N ASP A 211 -21.54 5.23 1.53
CA ASP A 211 -21.57 3.90 2.13
C ASP A 211 -20.59 3.82 3.30
N MET A 212 -19.35 4.30 3.13
CA MET A 212 -18.35 4.31 4.19
C MET A 212 -18.81 5.12 5.41
N LEU A 213 -19.39 6.31 5.21
CA LEU A 213 -19.97 7.10 6.29
C LEU A 213 -21.11 6.38 7.00
N THR A 214 -21.97 5.71 6.24
CA THR A 214 -23.05 4.89 6.79
C THR A 214 -22.50 3.75 7.63
N GLN A 215 -21.47 3.03 7.15
CA GLN A 215 -20.79 1.98 7.89
C GLN A 215 -20.24 2.51 9.23
N ILE A 216 -19.49 3.62 9.19
CA ILE A 216 -18.86 4.23 10.37
C ILE A 216 -19.92 4.67 11.40
N LYS A 217 -21.05 5.23 10.96
CA LYS A 217 -22.13 5.72 11.83
C LYS A 217 -22.99 4.62 12.42
N THR A 218 -23.13 3.50 11.69
CA THR A 218 -24.12 2.45 12.03
C THR A 218 -23.51 1.31 12.82
N TYR A 219 -22.25 0.96 12.57
CA TYR A 219 -21.60 -0.20 13.15
C TYR A 219 -20.48 0.19 14.13
N PRO A 220 -20.17 -0.65 15.11
CA PRO A 220 -19.13 -0.37 16.13
C PRO A 220 -17.73 -0.58 15.54
N ILE A 221 -17.39 0.19 14.49
CA ILE A 221 -16.12 0.11 13.81
C ILE A 221 -15.06 0.84 14.63
N THR A 222 -14.04 0.11 15.08
CA THR A 222 -12.95 0.65 15.89
C THR A 222 -11.73 1.04 15.03
N HIS A 223 -11.45 0.27 13.98
CA HIS A 223 -10.27 0.45 13.13
C HIS A 223 -10.65 0.58 11.67
N MET A 224 -9.89 1.35 10.91
CA MET A 224 -9.98 1.37 9.46
C MET A 224 -8.64 1.76 8.82
N SER A 225 -8.43 1.32 7.56
CA SER A 225 -7.27 1.68 6.76
C SER A 225 -7.70 2.49 5.55
N LEU A 226 -7.06 3.63 5.33
CA LEU A 226 -7.37 4.56 4.25
C LEU A 226 -6.09 5.07 3.58
N VAL A 227 -6.24 5.62 2.38
CA VAL A 227 -5.26 6.52 1.79
C VAL A 227 -5.65 7.98 2.06
N PRO A 228 -4.71 8.95 2.01
CA PRO A 228 -5.00 10.35 2.33
C PRO A 228 -6.19 10.92 1.58
N GLN A 229 -6.30 10.63 0.29
CA GLN A 229 -7.40 11.10 -0.55
C GLN A 229 -8.78 10.61 -0.10
N THR A 230 -8.89 9.35 0.33
CA THR A 230 -10.17 8.80 0.81
C THR A 230 -10.56 9.35 2.18
N LEU A 231 -9.58 9.66 3.05
CA LEU A 231 -9.84 10.39 4.29
C LEU A 231 -10.39 11.78 3.99
N LYS A 232 -9.77 12.51 3.06
CA LYS A 232 -10.23 13.82 2.63
C LYS A 232 -11.69 13.77 2.16
N TRP A 233 -12.04 12.83 1.27
CA TRP A 233 -13.42 12.68 0.80
C TRP A 233 -14.41 12.38 1.93
N LEU A 234 -14.03 11.57 2.91
CA LEU A 234 -14.90 11.29 4.06
C LEU A 234 -15.10 12.54 4.93
N MET A 235 -14.05 13.33 5.16
CA MET A 235 -14.13 14.58 5.94
C MET A 235 -14.99 15.63 5.21
N ASP A 236 -14.79 15.80 3.90
CA ASP A 236 -15.58 16.70 3.06
C ASP A 236 -17.08 16.30 3.05
N ALA A 237 -17.37 15.01 3.15
CA ALA A 237 -18.73 14.47 3.22
C ALA A 237 -19.34 14.40 4.64
N GLY A 238 -18.60 14.86 5.67
CA GLY A 238 -19.14 15.01 7.02
C GLY A 238 -18.61 14.04 8.07
N LEU A 239 -17.44 13.41 7.87
CA LEU A 239 -16.69 12.74 8.95
C LEU A 239 -16.00 13.80 9.81
N THR A 240 -16.73 14.47 10.69
CA THR A 240 -16.25 15.56 11.56
C THR A 240 -16.09 15.16 13.02
N GLN A 241 -16.26 13.87 13.32
CA GLN A 241 -16.06 13.28 14.64
C GLN A 241 -15.72 11.78 14.53
N PRO A 242 -15.05 11.19 15.50
CA PRO A 242 -14.56 9.81 15.40
C PRO A 242 -15.66 8.73 15.45
N PHE A 243 -16.86 9.02 15.98
CA PHE A 243 -17.87 7.98 16.30
C PHE A 243 -17.27 6.90 17.20
N SER A 244 -17.27 5.63 16.76
CA SER A 244 -16.62 4.50 17.44
C SER A 244 -15.16 4.27 17.00
N LEU A 245 -14.66 5.05 16.03
CA LEU A 245 -13.29 4.88 15.53
C LEU A 245 -12.24 5.25 16.59
N GLU A 246 -11.36 4.32 16.84
CA GLU A 246 -10.19 4.47 17.71
C GLU A 246 -8.90 4.65 16.92
N LYS A 247 -8.84 4.08 15.71
CA LYS A 247 -7.64 4.06 14.85
C LYS A 247 -8.02 4.23 13.38
N ILE A 248 -7.45 5.23 12.73
CA ILE A 248 -7.50 5.41 11.27
C ILE A 248 -6.07 5.33 10.76
N LEU A 249 -5.69 4.17 10.21
CA LEU A 249 -4.37 3.94 9.65
C LEU A 249 -4.29 4.54 8.25
N LEU A 250 -3.41 5.51 8.07
CA LEU A 250 -3.17 6.19 6.80
C LEU A 250 -1.83 5.76 6.22
N GLY A 251 -1.82 5.38 4.96
CA GLY A 251 -0.60 4.95 4.27
C GLY A 251 -0.73 5.04 2.76
N GLY A 252 0.32 4.60 2.05
CA GLY A 252 0.34 4.50 0.59
C GLY A 252 0.69 5.80 -0.15
N ALA A 253 0.49 6.95 0.47
CA ALA A 253 0.87 8.26 -0.04
C ALA A 253 1.23 9.19 1.12
N LYS A 254 1.93 10.29 0.81
CA LYS A 254 2.31 11.28 1.83
C LYS A 254 1.10 12.13 2.21
N LEU A 255 0.92 12.40 3.50
CA LEU A 255 -0.12 13.27 4.02
C LEU A 255 0.32 14.74 3.91
N SER A 256 -0.61 15.61 3.52
CA SER A 256 -0.38 17.05 3.62
C SER A 256 -0.55 17.54 5.05
N PRO A 257 0.21 18.58 5.49
CA PRO A 257 0.03 19.19 6.80
C PRO A 257 -1.41 19.65 7.06
N GLN A 258 -2.05 20.23 6.06
CA GLN A 258 -3.44 20.71 6.13
C GLN A 258 -4.44 19.60 6.42
N LEU A 259 -4.27 18.42 5.77
CA LEU A 259 -5.11 17.25 6.00
C LEU A 259 -4.95 16.72 7.44
N ILE A 260 -3.72 16.68 7.94
CA ILE A 260 -3.43 16.27 9.32
C ILE A 260 -4.07 17.24 10.30
N GLU A 261 -3.87 18.54 10.12
CA GLU A 261 -4.42 19.59 11.00
C GLU A 261 -5.95 19.53 11.05
N GLN A 262 -6.61 19.40 9.89
CA GLN A 262 -8.05 19.28 9.82
C GLN A 262 -8.55 18.00 10.52
N ALA A 263 -7.89 16.86 10.30
CA ALA A 263 -8.26 15.61 10.96
C ALA A 263 -8.11 15.70 12.49
N LEU A 264 -7.02 16.31 12.98
CA LEU A 264 -6.80 16.54 14.42
C LEU A 264 -7.81 17.51 15.02
N THR A 265 -8.23 18.55 14.27
CA THR A 265 -9.30 19.49 14.68
C THR A 265 -10.63 18.75 14.89
N TYR A 266 -10.96 17.78 14.02
CA TYR A 266 -12.11 16.90 14.17
C TYR A 266 -11.92 15.78 15.20
N ARG A 267 -10.76 15.76 15.88
CA ARG A 267 -10.36 14.71 16.84
C ARG A 267 -10.37 13.31 16.24
N LEU A 268 -10.17 13.19 14.94
CA LEU A 268 -10.06 11.90 14.29
C LEU A 268 -8.74 11.22 14.73
N PRO A 269 -8.79 9.92 15.10
CA PRO A 269 -7.63 9.19 15.59
C PRO A 269 -6.73 8.72 14.42
N VAL A 270 -6.15 9.68 13.69
CA VAL A 270 -5.34 9.42 12.50
C VAL A 270 -3.91 9.00 12.86
N TYR A 271 -3.48 7.89 12.31
CA TYR A 271 -2.13 7.34 12.42
C TYR A 271 -1.46 7.41 11.06
N ASN A 272 -0.42 8.23 10.93
CA ASN A 272 0.38 8.28 9.70
C ASN A 272 1.37 7.13 9.68
N SER A 273 1.48 6.42 8.57
CA SER A 273 2.38 5.28 8.48
C SER A 273 3.17 5.23 7.20
N PHE A 274 4.33 4.58 7.28
CA PHE A 274 5.16 4.27 6.14
C PHE A 274 5.50 2.79 6.13
N GLY A 275 5.44 2.22 4.94
CA GLY A 275 5.76 0.84 4.64
C GLY A 275 5.64 0.56 3.16
N MET A 276 5.98 -0.64 2.77
CA MET A 276 6.02 -1.05 1.39
C MET A 276 5.72 -2.53 1.24
N THR A 277 5.57 -3.00 0.02
CA THR A 277 5.28 -4.41 -0.26
C THR A 277 6.40 -5.32 0.28
N GLU A 278 7.63 -4.87 0.15
CA GLU A 278 8.84 -5.56 0.60
C GLU A 278 8.96 -5.71 2.12
N THR A 279 8.15 -4.94 2.88
CA THR A 279 8.11 -4.96 4.36
C THR A 279 6.80 -5.51 4.92
N CYS A 280 5.99 -6.18 4.10
CA CYS A 280 4.68 -6.75 4.48
C CYS A 280 3.72 -5.76 5.13
N SER A 281 3.72 -4.50 4.77
CA SER A 281 2.93 -3.38 5.24
C SER A 281 3.79 -2.34 5.96
N GLN A 282 3.17 -1.54 6.88
CA GLN A 282 3.89 -0.48 7.60
C GLN A 282 4.84 -1.04 8.66
N PHE A 283 5.93 -0.31 8.89
CA PHE A 283 6.90 -0.53 9.96
C PHE A 283 7.26 0.77 10.71
N LEU A 284 6.81 1.92 10.18
CA LEU A 284 6.84 3.21 10.86
C LEU A 284 5.40 3.66 11.07
N THR A 285 5.10 4.20 12.25
CA THR A 285 3.75 4.67 12.55
C THR A 285 3.81 5.87 13.52
N ALA A 286 3.22 6.99 13.11
CA ALA A 286 3.03 8.17 13.93
C ALA A 286 1.63 8.19 14.52
N SER A 287 1.51 8.25 15.84
CA SER A 287 0.24 8.43 16.54
C SER A 287 -0.29 9.85 16.41
N PRO A 288 -1.58 10.12 16.73
CA PRO A 288 -2.13 11.47 16.76
C PRO A 288 -1.34 12.43 17.68
N GLN A 289 -0.75 11.92 18.77
CA GLN A 289 0.08 12.73 19.66
C GLN A 289 1.40 13.11 18.99
N MET A 290 2.09 12.17 18.33
CA MET A 290 3.32 12.44 17.57
C MET A 290 3.07 13.45 16.44
N LEU A 291 1.92 13.35 15.76
CA LEU A 291 1.54 14.26 14.68
C LEU A 291 1.25 15.69 15.17
N LYS A 292 0.81 15.87 16.41
CA LYS A 292 0.67 17.22 17.00
C LYS A 292 2.02 17.87 17.29
N GLU A 293 3.03 17.07 17.62
CA GLU A 293 4.37 17.54 17.92
C GLU A 293 5.19 17.74 16.63
N ARG A 294 5.02 16.81 15.66
CA ARG A 294 5.75 16.75 14.38
C ARG A 294 4.83 16.25 13.26
N PHE A 295 4.15 17.16 12.61
CA PHE A 295 3.15 16.81 11.59
C PHE A 295 3.74 16.17 10.31
N ASP A 296 5.04 16.31 10.05
CA ASP A 296 5.75 15.79 8.88
C ASP A 296 6.32 14.38 9.09
N THR A 297 6.23 13.82 10.32
CA THR A 297 6.78 12.51 10.64
C THR A 297 5.87 11.35 10.20
N VAL A 298 6.50 10.23 9.87
CA VAL A 298 5.85 8.91 9.78
C VAL A 298 6.00 8.10 11.07
N GLY A 299 6.48 8.72 12.15
CA GLY A 299 6.63 8.14 13.48
C GLY A 299 7.99 7.46 13.70
N LYS A 300 7.95 6.48 14.59
CA LYS A 300 9.11 5.69 14.97
C LYS A 300 9.00 4.26 14.44
N PRO A 301 10.11 3.54 14.30
CA PRO A 301 10.07 2.13 13.90
C PRO A 301 9.35 1.28 14.95
N SER A 302 8.67 0.23 14.47
CA SER A 302 8.16 -0.82 15.34
C SER A 302 9.31 -1.47 16.12
N GLU A 303 9.04 -1.96 17.34
CA GLU A 303 10.08 -2.49 18.25
C GLU A 303 10.89 -3.66 17.67
N ASN A 304 10.30 -4.41 16.73
CA ASN A 304 10.91 -5.55 16.05
C ASN A 304 11.62 -5.18 14.73
N VAL A 305 11.90 -3.89 14.51
CA VAL A 305 12.48 -3.38 13.27
C VAL A 305 13.62 -2.41 13.58
N GLU A 306 14.74 -2.59 12.90
CA GLU A 306 15.86 -1.68 12.91
C GLU A 306 15.87 -0.81 11.65
N VAL A 307 16.11 0.48 11.80
CA VAL A 307 16.26 1.43 10.69
C VAL A 307 17.56 2.23 10.82
N LYS A 308 18.15 2.60 9.69
CA LYS A 308 19.29 3.51 9.63
C LYS A 308 19.28 4.34 8.36
N ILE A 309 20.00 5.46 8.37
CA ILE A 309 20.21 6.30 7.20
C ILE A 309 21.57 6.00 6.57
N LYS A 310 21.58 5.65 5.28
CA LYS A 310 22.79 5.40 4.50
C LYS A 310 23.28 6.69 3.87
N ASN A 311 24.57 6.99 4.08
CA ASN A 311 25.27 8.14 3.50
C ASN A 311 24.52 9.47 3.73
N PRO A 312 24.23 9.85 4.98
CA PRO A 312 23.54 11.10 5.26
C PRO A 312 24.35 12.29 4.76
N ASN A 313 23.67 13.29 4.19
CA ASN A 313 24.28 14.58 3.86
C ASN A 313 24.43 15.46 5.12
N VAL A 314 24.86 16.72 4.95
CA VAL A 314 25.06 17.67 6.07
C VAL A 314 23.75 18.01 6.83
N TYR A 315 22.59 17.67 6.28
CA TYR A 315 21.28 17.84 6.90
C TYR A 315 20.72 16.56 7.49
N GLY A 316 21.48 15.45 7.48
CA GLY A 316 21.01 14.15 7.96
C GLY A 316 20.19 13.34 6.94
N HIS A 317 19.96 13.88 5.74
CA HIS A 317 19.16 13.21 4.71
C HIS A 317 19.97 12.15 3.96
N GLY A 318 19.46 10.93 3.89
CA GLY A 318 20.08 9.84 3.15
C GLY A 318 19.06 8.73 2.85
N GLU A 319 19.51 7.64 2.27
CA GLU A 319 18.63 6.51 1.98
C GLU A 319 18.24 5.77 3.26
N LEU A 320 16.92 5.58 3.46
CA LEU A 320 16.40 4.76 4.56
C LEU A 320 16.68 3.29 4.31
N LEU A 321 17.28 2.64 5.26
CA LEU A 321 17.51 1.20 5.29
C LEU A 321 16.73 0.57 6.43
N ILE A 322 16.22 -0.64 6.20
CA ILE A 322 15.43 -1.40 7.18
C ILE A 322 15.93 -2.84 7.31
N LYS A 323 15.91 -3.35 8.55
CA LYS A 323 16.16 -4.75 8.87
C LYS A 323 15.14 -5.24 9.88
N GLY A 324 14.57 -6.41 9.65
CA GLY A 324 13.57 -7.03 10.53
C GLY A 324 12.97 -8.27 9.88
N GLU A 325 12.31 -9.10 10.68
CA GLU A 325 11.66 -10.33 10.20
C GLU A 325 10.45 -10.03 9.27
N ASN A 326 9.93 -8.81 9.28
CA ASN A 326 8.89 -8.34 8.36
C ASN A 326 9.40 -8.07 6.95
N VAL A 327 10.72 -8.02 6.74
CA VAL A 327 11.34 -7.73 5.43
C VAL A 327 11.46 -9.02 4.62
N MET A 328 11.09 -8.96 3.33
CA MET A 328 11.26 -10.09 2.41
C MET A 328 12.72 -10.56 2.34
N ASN A 329 12.95 -11.83 1.99
CA ASN A 329 14.29 -12.39 1.84
C ASN A 329 14.94 -12.18 0.45
N GLY A 330 14.33 -11.31 -0.40
CA GLY A 330 14.75 -11.02 -1.76
C GLY A 330 13.62 -11.21 -2.77
N TYR A 331 13.82 -10.73 -3.99
CA TYR A 331 12.83 -10.81 -5.04
C TYR A 331 12.81 -12.20 -5.73
N LEU A 332 11.62 -12.70 -6.07
CA LEU A 332 11.48 -13.84 -6.98
C LEU A 332 11.79 -13.43 -8.43
N TYR A 333 11.48 -12.19 -8.77
CA TYR A 333 11.76 -11.62 -10.08
C TYR A 333 11.99 -10.09 -9.98
N PRO A 334 13.03 -9.54 -10.64
CA PRO A 334 14.17 -10.24 -11.21
C PRO A 334 15.01 -10.92 -10.12
N LYS A 335 15.58 -12.13 -10.41
CA LYS A 335 16.28 -12.93 -9.39
C LYS A 335 17.58 -12.29 -8.87
N ASP A 336 18.35 -11.66 -9.70
CA ASP A 336 19.70 -11.18 -9.36
C ASP A 336 19.75 -9.64 -9.28
N LEU A 337 18.78 -9.03 -8.61
CA LEU A 337 18.77 -7.59 -8.42
C LEU A 337 19.87 -7.19 -7.46
N LYS A 338 20.91 -6.53 -7.99
CA LYS A 338 22.01 -5.96 -7.20
C LYS A 338 21.48 -4.88 -6.26
N ASP A 339 22.19 -4.68 -5.16
CA ASP A 339 21.91 -3.62 -4.18
C ASP A 339 20.51 -3.70 -3.53
N THR A 340 19.95 -4.90 -3.38
CA THR A 340 18.71 -5.10 -2.62
C THR A 340 18.96 -4.98 -1.12
N PHE A 341 20.09 -5.53 -0.66
CA PHE A 341 20.54 -5.48 0.74
C PHE A 341 21.96 -4.92 0.81
N ASP A 342 22.30 -4.28 1.93
CA ASP A 342 23.68 -3.93 2.23
C ASP A 342 24.44 -5.12 2.86
N ASN A 343 25.73 -4.90 3.16
CA ASN A 343 26.60 -5.95 3.72
C ASN A 343 26.18 -6.39 5.15
N ASP A 344 25.41 -5.57 5.86
CA ASP A 344 24.91 -5.85 7.21
C ASP A 344 23.49 -6.48 7.17
N GLY A 345 22.96 -6.74 5.97
CA GLY A 345 21.65 -7.35 5.75
C GLY A 345 20.46 -6.37 5.86
N PHE A 346 20.69 -5.06 5.77
CA PHE A 346 19.63 -4.08 5.69
C PHE A 346 19.10 -3.96 4.27
N PHE A 347 17.78 -4.02 4.13
CA PHE A 347 17.10 -3.77 2.87
C PHE A 347 17.18 -2.29 2.50
N GLN A 348 17.54 -2.00 1.25
CA GLN A 348 17.64 -0.64 0.70
C GLN A 348 16.31 -0.22 0.13
N THR A 349 15.59 0.67 0.82
CA THR A 349 14.21 1.05 0.46
C THR A 349 14.13 1.88 -0.82
N GLY A 350 15.20 2.62 -1.14
CA GLY A 350 15.21 3.62 -2.20
C GLY A 350 14.46 4.90 -1.84
N ASP A 351 14.06 5.07 -0.58
CA ASP A 351 13.41 6.28 -0.07
C ASP A 351 14.43 7.15 0.68
N ILE A 352 14.41 8.45 0.45
CA ILE A 352 15.23 9.43 1.18
C ILE A 352 14.51 9.84 2.44
N ALA A 353 15.20 9.74 3.56
CA ALA A 353 14.67 10.02 4.89
C ALA A 353 15.71 10.69 5.79
N GLU A 354 15.24 11.16 6.92
CA GLU A 354 16.01 11.60 8.07
C GLU A 354 15.49 10.91 9.32
N ILE A 355 16.36 10.64 10.27
CA ILE A 355 16.02 10.22 11.63
C ILE A 355 16.56 11.27 12.56
N ASP A 356 15.68 11.94 13.32
CA ASP A 356 16.11 12.95 14.26
C ASP A 356 16.66 12.36 15.57
N ASP A 357 17.17 13.23 16.45
CA ASP A 357 17.78 12.85 17.75
C ASP A 357 16.79 12.14 18.70
N GLU A 358 15.49 12.31 18.49
CA GLU A 358 14.42 11.66 19.25
C GLU A 358 13.96 10.33 18.61
N GLY A 359 14.49 9.97 17.43
CA GLY A 359 14.17 8.76 16.68
C GLY A 359 12.92 8.86 15.81
N TYR A 360 12.40 10.07 15.56
CA TYR A 360 11.33 10.27 14.57
C TYR A 360 11.90 10.21 13.16
N VAL A 361 11.16 9.56 12.28
CA VAL A 361 11.51 9.41 10.87
C VAL A 361 10.67 10.35 10.03
N MET A 362 11.32 11.13 9.17
CA MET A 362 10.71 11.96 8.14
C MET A 362 11.08 11.38 6.77
N ILE A 363 10.08 11.12 5.92
CA ILE A 363 10.28 10.66 4.55
C ILE A 363 10.17 11.85 3.61
N TYR A 364 11.19 12.08 2.82
CA TYR A 364 11.23 13.20 1.88
C TYR A 364 10.73 12.79 0.50
N ASP A 365 11.44 11.89 -0.19
CA ASP A 365 11.08 11.50 -1.55
C ASP A 365 11.72 10.15 -1.94
N ARG A 366 11.34 9.61 -3.10
CA ARG A 366 12.07 8.50 -3.70
C ARG A 366 13.40 9.00 -4.25
N ARG A 367 14.50 8.29 -3.98
CA ARG A 367 15.84 8.61 -4.49
C ARG A 367 15.86 8.81 -6.02
N LYS A 368 15.06 8.04 -6.76
CA LYS A 368 14.94 8.13 -8.22
C LYS A 368 14.11 9.32 -8.73
N ASP A 369 13.29 9.91 -7.88
CA ASP A 369 12.47 11.08 -8.20
C ASP A 369 13.17 12.38 -7.78
N LEU A 370 14.24 12.27 -7.01
CA LEU A 370 15.10 13.39 -6.60
C LEU A 370 15.63 14.11 -7.84
N ILE A 371 15.49 15.43 -7.87
CA ILE A 371 16.00 16.29 -8.93
C ILE A 371 17.36 16.82 -8.50
N ILE A 372 18.39 16.60 -9.31
CA ILE A 372 19.74 17.09 -9.03
C ILE A 372 20.03 18.24 -9.97
N SER A 373 20.02 19.47 -9.45
CA SER A 373 20.21 20.72 -10.19
C SER A 373 21.48 21.41 -9.72
N GLY A 374 22.48 21.50 -10.61
CA GLY A 374 23.78 22.15 -10.27
C GLY A 374 24.51 21.52 -9.07
N GLY A 375 24.30 20.22 -8.83
CA GLY A 375 24.85 19.52 -7.66
C GLY A 375 23.99 19.60 -6.40
N GLU A 376 22.93 20.37 -6.40
CA GLU A 376 22.00 20.52 -5.28
C GLU A 376 20.77 19.63 -5.42
N ASN A 377 20.31 19.08 -4.30
CA ASN A 377 19.12 18.22 -4.25
C ASN A 377 17.84 19.07 -4.17
N ILE A 378 16.90 18.79 -5.07
CA ILE A 378 15.54 19.34 -5.03
C ILE A 378 14.59 18.17 -4.81
N TYR A 379 13.82 18.25 -3.72
CA TYR A 379 12.82 17.25 -3.37
C TYR A 379 11.48 17.63 -4.03
N PRO A 380 10.98 16.87 -5.02
CA PRO A 380 9.72 17.18 -5.70
C PRO A 380 8.56 17.45 -4.74
N TYR A 381 8.46 16.67 -3.67
CA TYR A 381 7.41 16.84 -2.69
C TYR A 381 7.43 18.23 -2.02
N GLN A 382 8.61 18.79 -1.74
CA GLN A 382 8.71 20.15 -1.16
C GLN A 382 8.06 21.17 -2.10
N ILE A 383 8.34 21.06 -3.40
CA ILE A 383 7.80 21.94 -4.43
C ILE A 383 6.29 21.75 -4.57
N GLU A 384 5.82 20.50 -4.56
CA GLU A 384 4.40 20.15 -4.64
C GLU A 384 3.60 20.68 -3.43
N THR A 385 4.17 20.61 -2.24
CA THR A 385 3.52 21.14 -1.02
C THR A 385 3.35 22.64 -1.11
N ILE A 386 4.41 23.36 -1.50
CA ILE A 386 4.36 24.82 -1.66
C ILE A 386 3.38 25.23 -2.75
N ALA A 387 3.36 24.48 -3.87
CA ALA A 387 2.40 24.75 -4.93
C ALA A 387 0.94 24.61 -4.45
N LYS A 388 0.65 23.57 -3.66
CA LYS A 388 -0.70 23.31 -3.13
C LYS A 388 -1.13 24.28 -2.01
N ASP A 389 -0.18 24.98 -1.40
CA ASP A 389 -0.47 26.04 -0.45
C ASP A 389 -0.84 27.38 -1.14
N PHE A 390 -0.64 27.48 -2.44
CA PHE A 390 -1.06 28.62 -3.24
C PHE A 390 -2.55 28.56 -3.55
N GLU A 391 -3.28 29.69 -3.31
CA GLU A 391 -4.73 29.75 -3.52
C GLU A 391 -5.12 29.39 -4.95
N GLY A 392 -6.02 28.43 -5.10
CA GLY A 392 -6.55 27.96 -6.37
C GLY A 392 -5.84 26.74 -6.97
N ILE A 393 -4.72 26.26 -6.41
CA ILE A 393 -4.10 25.02 -6.84
C ILE A 393 -4.68 23.85 -6.02
N GLU A 394 -5.42 22.97 -6.70
CA GLU A 394 -6.06 21.80 -6.08
C GLU A 394 -5.07 20.63 -5.91
N ASP A 395 -4.19 20.43 -6.88
CA ASP A 395 -3.17 19.39 -6.85
C ASP A 395 -1.96 19.77 -7.69
N ALA A 396 -0.79 19.17 -7.38
CA ALA A 396 0.46 19.50 -8.06
C ALA A 396 1.43 18.32 -8.08
N VAL A 397 2.23 18.23 -9.14
CA VAL A 397 3.36 17.30 -9.27
C VAL A 397 4.58 18.01 -9.84
N CYS A 398 5.71 17.81 -9.19
CA CYS A 398 7.00 18.31 -9.66
C CYS A 398 7.83 17.17 -10.25
N VAL A 399 8.44 17.40 -11.41
CA VAL A 399 9.33 16.43 -12.06
C VAL A 399 10.60 17.12 -12.54
N GLY A 400 11.73 16.40 -12.50
CA GLY A 400 12.98 16.87 -13.10
C GLY A 400 13.02 16.57 -14.60
N ILE A 401 13.42 17.54 -15.38
CA ILE A 401 13.81 17.34 -16.77
C ILE A 401 15.29 17.62 -16.95
N SER A 402 15.89 17.03 -18.01
CA SER A 402 17.29 17.30 -18.36
C SER A 402 17.49 18.75 -18.77
N ASP A 403 18.58 19.35 -18.31
CA ASP A 403 19.03 20.70 -18.63
C ASP A 403 20.53 20.69 -18.86
N ASP A 404 20.97 21.28 -19.97
CA ASP A 404 22.38 21.25 -20.41
C ASP A 404 23.33 21.99 -19.45
N THR A 405 22.80 22.94 -18.68
CA THR A 405 23.60 23.77 -17.75
C THR A 405 23.61 23.22 -16.34
N TRP A 406 22.45 22.75 -15.87
CA TRP A 406 22.23 22.38 -14.48
C TRP A 406 22.11 20.87 -14.25
N GLY A 407 22.17 20.03 -15.32
CA GLY A 407 21.92 18.60 -15.29
C GLY A 407 20.43 18.29 -15.26
N GLN A 408 19.72 18.80 -14.27
CA GLN A 408 18.25 18.75 -14.20
C GLN A 408 17.67 20.07 -13.68
N VAL A 409 16.42 20.36 -14.06
CA VAL A 409 15.65 21.47 -13.51
C VAL A 409 14.22 21.01 -13.17
N PRO A 410 13.61 21.60 -12.11
CA PRO A 410 12.24 21.25 -11.73
C PRO A 410 11.22 21.88 -12.68
N ILE A 411 10.18 21.11 -13.00
CA ILE A 411 8.98 21.55 -13.71
C ILE A 411 7.77 21.21 -12.88
N LEU A 412 6.79 22.11 -12.82
CA LEU A 412 5.54 21.93 -12.08
C LEU A 412 4.37 21.70 -13.04
N TYR A 413 3.62 20.64 -12.79
CA TYR A 413 2.28 20.41 -13.34
C TYR A 413 1.29 20.59 -12.22
N TYR A 414 0.17 21.28 -12.46
CA TYR A 414 -0.82 21.57 -11.44
C TYR A 414 -2.25 21.48 -11.97
N VAL A 415 -3.18 21.17 -11.08
CA VAL A 415 -4.62 21.12 -11.32
C VAL A 415 -5.26 22.33 -10.65
N THR A 416 -6.09 23.04 -11.38
CA THR A 416 -6.84 24.19 -10.90
C THR A 416 -8.15 24.33 -11.66
N ASN A 417 -9.16 24.91 -11.01
CA ASN A 417 -10.46 25.27 -11.61
C ASN A 417 -10.59 26.76 -11.91
N GLN A 418 -9.52 27.54 -11.73
CA GLN A 418 -9.48 28.98 -11.95
C GLN A 418 -8.17 29.40 -12.65
N ASP A 419 -8.12 30.64 -13.15
CA ASP A 419 -6.90 31.17 -13.73
C ASP A 419 -5.87 31.46 -12.64
N ILE A 420 -4.66 30.92 -12.80
CA ILE A 420 -3.54 31.16 -11.89
C ILE A 420 -2.62 32.24 -12.45
N ASN A 421 -2.43 33.31 -11.68
CA ASN A 421 -1.43 34.32 -12.01
C ASN A 421 -0.03 33.73 -11.79
N ARG A 422 0.66 33.44 -12.88
CA ARG A 422 1.99 32.84 -12.86
C ARG A 422 3.04 33.66 -12.11
N ASN A 423 2.98 34.98 -12.17
CA ASN A 423 3.94 35.83 -11.49
C ASN A 423 3.76 35.76 -9.96
N GLU A 424 2.51 35.74 -9.48
CA GLU A 424 2.20 35.56 -8.06
C GLU A 424 2.60 34.18 -7.55
N LEU A 425 2.41 33.13 -8.36
CA LEU A 425 2.86 31.78 -8.04
C LEU A 425 4.40 31.72 -7.95
N ILE A 426 5.14 32.39 -8.84
CA ILE A 426 6.61 32.45 -8.78
C ILE A 426 7.03 33.22 -7.53
N GLU A 427 6.43 34.36 -7.21
CA GLU A 427 6.69 35.12 -5.99
C GLU A 427 6.40 34.30 -4.73
N HIS A 428 5.32 33.51 -4.76
CA HIS A 428 5.01 32.58 -3.67
C HIS A 428 6.16 31.58 -3.48
N PHE A 429 6.70 30.97 -4.53
CA PHE A 429 7.87 30.12 -4.43
C PHE A 429 9.12 30.87 -3.93
N GLU A 430 9.38 32.08 -4.40
CA GLU A 430 10.53 32.90 -3.97
C GLU A 430 10.52 33.18 -2.46
N ASN A 431 9.33 33.26 -1.86
CA ASN A 431 9.16 33.45 -0.43
C ASN A 431 9.37 32.17 0.40
N HIS A 432 9.36 30.97 -0.22
CA HIS A 432 9.37 29.70 0.50
C HIS A 432 10.61 28.83 0.22
N VAL A 433 11.27 28.99 -0.93
CA VAL A 433 12.42 28.17 -1.31
C VAL A 433 13.53 28.95 -1.98
N ALA A 434 14.74 28.39 -1.92
CA ALA A 434 15.89 28.93 -2.62
C ALA A 434 15.64 28.94 -4.16
N ARG A 435 16.19 29.94 -4.83
CA ARG A 435 15.94 30.22 -6.25
C ARG A 435 16.18 29.04 -7.20
N TYR A 436 17.13 28.16 -6.90
CA TYR A 436 17.42 26.96 -7.72
C TYR A 436 16.32 25.90 -7.64
N LYS A 437 15.49 25.93 -6.58
CA LYS A 437 14.37 25.00 -6.37
C LYS A 437 13.09 25.44 -7.09
N ILE A 438 13.01 26.70 -7.54
CA ILE A 438 11.80 27.22 -8.18
C ILE A 438 11.61 26.56 -9.55
N PRO A 439 10.41 26.06 -9.85
CA PRO A 439 10.13 25.44 -11.14
C PRO A 439 10.43 26.37 -12.33
N LYS A 440 11.06 25.82 -13.35
CA LYS A 440 11.41 26.60 -14.55
C LYS A 440 10.25 26.70 -15.54
N LYS A 441 9.33 25.71 -15.51
CA LYS A 441 8.13 25.68 -16.34
C LYS A 441 6.93 25.26 -15.49
N TYR A 442 5.75 25.70 -15.92
CA TYR A 442 4.48 25.50 -15.23
C TYR A 442 3.44 25.06 -16.26
N TYR A 443 2.78 23.93 -16.02
CA TYR A 443 1.76 23.37 -16.91
C TYR A 443 0.49 23.07 -16.14
N GLN A 444 -0.64 23.54 -16.64
CA GLN A 444 -1.95 23.16 -16.11
C GLN A 444 -2.40 21.84 -16.71
N MET A 445 -3.00 20.99 -15.89
CA MET A 445 -3.60 19.71 -16.29
C MET A 445 -5.05 19.64 -15.78
N GLU A 446 -5.91 18.87 -16.47
CA GLU A 446 -7.26 18.60 -16.00
C GLU A 446 -7.26 17.67 -14.78
N SER A 447 -6.35 16.71 -14.73
CA SER A 447 -6.17 15.80 -13.59
C SER A 447 -4.76 15.22 -13.58
N LEU A 448 -4.26 14.84 -12.40
CA LEU A 448 -2.99 14.12 -12.27
C LEU A 448 -3.20 12.59 -12.32
N PRO A 449 -2.23 11.85 -12.91
CA PRO A 449 -2.34 10.40 -13.02
C PRO A 449 -2.02 9.71 -11.69
N TYR A 450 -3.03 9.11 -11.06
CA TYR A 450 -2.90 8.31 -9.85
C TYR A 450 -3.10 6.81 -10.14
N THR A 451 -2.46 5.97 -9.33
CA THR A 451 -2.75 4.53 -9.29
C THR A 451 -4.09 4.27 -8.60
N SER A 452 -4.58 3.03 -8.68
CA SER A 452 -5.74 2.57 -7.91
C SER A 452 -5.60 2.69 -6.39
N THR A 453 -4.37 2.78 -5.91
CA THR A 453 -4.03 2.93 -4.49
C THR A 453 -3.74 4.38 -4.10
N GLY A 454 -4.08 5.35 -4.95
CA GLY A 454 -3.86 6.78 -4.69
C GLY A 454 -2.41 7.24 -4.81
N LYS A 455 -1.53 6.44 -5.46
CA LYS A 455 -0.13 6.80 -5.65
C LYS A 455 0.08 7.53 -6.97
N LEU A 456 0.72 8.70 -6.94
CA LEU A 456 1.02 9.53 -8.11
C LEU A 456 1.99 8.82 -9.08
N GLN A 457 1.65 8.80 -10.37
CA GLN A 457 2.42 8.18 -11.44
C GLN A 457 3.27 9.21 -12.20
N ARG A 458 4.32 9.76 -11.55
CA ARG A 458 5.18 10.82 -12.08
C ARG A 458 5.71 10.56 -13.50
N LYS A 459 5.92 9.29 -13.89
CA LYS A 459 6.39 8.96 -15.24
C LYS A 459 5.37 9.23 -16.33
N LYS A 460 4.09 9.04 -16.03
CA LYS A 460 3.04 9.32 -17.04
C LYS A 460 2.98 10.80 -17.34
N VAL A 461 3.19 11.65 -16.35
CA VAL A 461 3.25 13.11 -16.53
C VAL A 461 4.38 13.50 -17.49
N LYS A 462 5.58 12.89 -17.34
CA LYS A 462 6.72 13.13 -18.26
C LYS A 462 6.48 12.66 -19.71
N SER A 463 5.66 11.63 -19.93
CA SER A 463 5.41 11.06 -21.26
C SER A 463 4.32 11.80 -22.05
N GLU A 464 3.39 12.46 -21.38
CA GLU A 464 2.34 13.26 -22.03
C GLU A 464 2.89 14.55 -22.65
N ASP A 465 3.87 15.20 -22.02
CA ASP A 465 4.56 16.38 -22.58
C ASP A 465 5.31 16.10 -23.89
N LEU A 466 5.84 14.90 -24.09
CA LEU A 466 6.52 14.54 -25.33
C LEU A 466 5.55 14.45 -26.53
N ASN A 467 4.25 14.29 -26.28
CA ASN A 467 3.21 14.20 -27.30
C ASN A 467 2.52 15.55 -27.54
N GLU A 468 2.41 16.44 -26.55
CA GLU A 468 1.78 17.78 -26.71
C GLU A 468 2.75 18.87 -27.15
N GLY A 469 4.05 18.72 -26.87
CA GLY A 469 5.09 19.67 -27.30
C GLY A 469 5.30 19.81 -28.81
N LYS A 470 4.55 19.07 -29.63
CA LYS A 470 4.53 19.24 -31.11
C LYS A 470 3.45 20.19 -31.63
N ASN A 471 2.55 20.70 -30.79
CA ASN A 471 1.40 21.49 -31.19
C ASN A 471 1.41 22.97 -30.74
N ASN A 472 2.41 23.44 -29.99
CA ASN A 472 2.45 24.81 -29.47
C ASN A 472 3.75 25.57 -29.79
N GLU A 473 4.39 25.28 -30.93
CA GLU A 473 5.32 26.21 -31.59
C GLU A 473 4.68 26.69 -32.90
N SER A 474 3.80 27.66 -32.78
CA SER A 474 3.43 28.56 -33.90
C SER A 474 3.10 29.95 -33.37
#